data_ace0c8cf852eb908661a4aed22c14d98
#
_entry.id   ace0c8cf852eb908661a4aed22c14d98
#
_cell.length_a   1.000
_cell.length_b   1.000
_cell.length_c   1.000
_cell.angle_alpha   90.00
_cell.angle_beta   90.00
_cell.angle_gamma   90.00
#
_symmetry.space_group_name_H-M   'P 1'
#
loop_
_entity.id
_entity.type
_entity.pdbx_description
1 polymer ?
#
loop_
_entity_poly.entity_id
_entity_poly.type
_entity_poly.pdbx_seq_one_letter_code
_entity_poly.pdbx_strand_id
1 'polypeptide(L)'
;MLGRMRRRPCLLLPLLLLAPGLRAQPAPQLLRVVGSADPPYRIFNAEGGGSGLYYELLGEAARRLGWTLHYQEVPSARAFRMMELGEADLMMGPLRTPERERFLSYGQVQLPVEDKAFYTRPGASAVRSLDDLLGRSIAVQRGKRYGAGFDTDPRLLRHEVGDYRVALEMVARGRLDMAVLPERQGDALLRELGLGLTKQPWRLPGEVPHVVMARLSPWLTRQTELDRAFQAMREDGSWQRILQRYR
;
A
#
# COMPACT_ATOMS: atom_id res chain seq x y z
N MET A 1 -36.52 93.74 -3.99
CA MET A 1 -35.38 93.12 -4.70
C MET A 1 -35.08 91.80 -4.04
N LEU A 2 -35.45 90.66 -4.68
CA LEU A 2 -35.40 89.36 -4.14
C LEU A 2 -34.09 88.66 -4.61
N GLY A 3 -33.17 88.37 -3.67
CA GLY A 3 -31.93 87.65 -3.92
C GLY A 3 -32.16 86.12 -3.99
N ARG A 4 -31.89 85.53 -5.15
CA ARG A 4 -31.99 84.09 -5.39
C ARG A 4 -30.79 83.35 -4.74
N MET A 5 -31.05 82.56 -3.71
CA MET A 5 -30.11 81.57 -3.14
C MET A 5 -30.01 80.39 -4.06
N ARG A 6 -28.82 80.16 -4.65
CA ARG A 6 -28.46 78.95 -5.41
C ARG A 6 -28.13 77.80 -4.48
N ARG A 7 -28.96 76.75 -4.48
CA ARG A 7 -28.67 75.48 -3.81
C ARG A 7 -27.69 74.67 -4.66
N ARG A 8 -26.51 74.30 -4.10
CA ARG A 8 -25.55 73.39 -4.68
C ARG A 8 -25.99 71.96 -4.37
N PRO A 9 -26.06 71.06 -5.31
CA PRO A 9 -26.29 69.61 -5.00
C PRO A 9 -25.02 69.02 -4.47
N CYS A 10 -25.05 68.37 -3.29
CA CYS A 10 -24.03 67.50 -2.78
C CYS A 10 -24.14 66.13 -3.53
N LEU A 11 -23.17 65.85 -4.36
CA LEU A 11 -22.99 64.51 -4.93
C LEU A 11 -22.44 63.56 -3.85
N LEU A 12 -23.29 62.69 -3.32
CA LEU A 12 -22.90 61.57 -2.51
C LEU A 12 -22.39 60.43 -3.43
N LEU A 13 -21.08 60.22 -3.46
CA LEU A 13 -20.43 59.08 -4.14
C LEU A 13 -20.62 57.82 -3.28
N PRO A 14 -21.22 56.72 -3.79
CA PRO A 14 -21.31 55.50 -3.02
C PRO A 14 -19.92 54.85 -2.97
N LEU A 15 -19.37 54.71 -1.77
CA LEU A 15 -18.15 53.96 -1.49
C LEU A 15 -18.47 52.48 -1.62
N LEU A 16 -18.12 51.85 -2.78
CA LEU A 16 -18.18 50.41 -3.00
C LEU A 16 -17.12 49.77 -2.09
N LEU A 17 -17.51 49.20 -0.98
CA LEU A 17 -16.71 48.30 -0.14
C LEU A 17 -16.50 47.01 -0.93
N LEU A 18 -15.32 46.87 -1.56
CA LEU A 18 -14.84 45.59 -2.03
C LEU A 18 -14.60 44.68 -0.82
N ALA A 19 -15.56 43.81 -0.54
CA ALA A 19 -15.36 42.71 0.39
C ALA A 19 -14.23 41.80 -0.17
N PRO A 20 -13.18 41.46 0.63
CA PRO A 20 -12.20 40.49 0.19
C PRO A 20 -12.93 39.16 -0.02
N GLY A 21 -12.92 38.66 -1.27
CA GLY A 21 -13.52 37.37 -1.61
C GLY A 21 -12.93 36.31 -0.70
N LEU A 22 -13.76 35.71 0.15
CA LEU A 22 -13.43 34.45 0.82
C LEU A 22 -13.07 33.43 -0.28
N ARG A 23 -11.78 33.23 -0.50
CA ARG A 23 -11.31 32.06 -1.25
C ARG A 23 -11.80 30.86 -0.45
N ALA A 24 -12.81 30.17 -0.96
CA ALA A 24 -13.20 28.87 -0.46
C ALA A 24 -11.93 27.99 -0.48
N GLN A 25 -11.42 27.63 0.70
CA GLN A 25 -10.36 26.63 0.77
C GLN A 25 -10.93 25.35 0.14
N PRO A 26 -10.26 24.77 -0.86
CA PRO A 26 -10.70 23.49 -1.42
C PRO A 26 -10.84 22.51 -0.25
N ALA A 27 -11.99 21.83 -0.18
CA ALA A 27 -12.22 20.80 0.81
C ALA A 27 -11.00 19.85 0.84
N PRO A 28 -10.54 19.42 2.03
CA PRO A 28 -9.39 18.54 2.12
C PRO A 28 -9.65 17.31 1.25
N GLN A 29 -8.88 17.18 0.17
CA GLN A 29 -8.99 16.03 -0.70
C GLN A 29 -8.54 14.79 0.08
N LEU A 30 -9.44 13.84 0.23
CA LEU A 30 -9.20 12.58 0.90
C LEU A 30 -8.40 11.66 -0.02
N LEU A 31 -7.20 11.25 0.38
CA LEU A 31 -6.38 10.28 -0.35
C LEU A 31 -6.88 8.86 -0.06
N ARG A 32 -7.40 8.18 -1.06
CA ARG A 32 -7.93 6.81 -0.94
C ARG A 32 -6.79 5.81 -1.07
N VAL A 33 -6.46 5.14 0.05
CA VAL A 33 -5.41 4.11 0.14
C VAL A 33 -6.05 2.74 0.18
N VAL A 34 -5.71 1.87 -0.76
CA VAL A 34 -6.27 0.52 -0.84
C VAL A 34 -5.21 -0.57 -0.70
N GLY A 35 -5.62 -1.73 -0.23
CA GLY A 35 -4.77 -2.91 -0.14
C GLY A 35 -5.46 -4.07 0.56
N SER A 36 -4.83 -5.23 0.56
CA SER A 36 -5.22 -6.36 1.42
C SER A 36 -4.51 -6.29 2.76
N ALA A 37 -5.13 -6.83 3.80
CA ALA A 37 -4.46 -7.04 5.08
C ALA A 37 -3.18 -7.86 4.87
N ASP A 38 -2.12 -7.46 5.57
CA ASP A 38 -0.77 -8.02 5.42
C ASP A 38 0.05 -7.69 6.69
N PRO A 39 -0.38 -8.15 7.89
CA PRO A 39 0.35 -7.88 9.11
C PRO A 39 1.78 -8.47 9.04
N PRO A 40 2.79 -7.77 9.57
CA PRO A 40 2.72 -6.51 10.32
C PRO A 40 2.82 -5.25 9.44
N TYR A 41 2.70 -5.36 8.12
CA TYR A 41 2.92 -4.24 7.18
C TYR A 41 1.68 -3.36 6.98
N ARG A 42 0.51 -3.98 6.78
CA ARG A 42 -0.78 -3.31 6.53
C ARG A 42 -1.85 -3.93 7.41
N ILE A 43 -2.37 -3.15 8.32
CA ILE A 43 -3.45 -3.51 9.23
C ILE A 43 -4.54 -2.45 9.06
N PHE A 44 -5.77 -2.88 8.90
CA PHE A 44 -6.93 -2.00 8.73
C PHE A 44 -7.79 -2.04 9.97
N ASN A 45 -8.44 -0.92 10.29
CA ASN A 45 -9.47 -0.87 11.32
C ASN A 45 -10.84 -0.53 10.71
N ALA A 46 -11.90 -0.78 11.48
CA ALA A 46 -13.28 -0.63 11.02
C ALA A 46 -13.67 0.83 10.69
N GLU A 47 -12.90 1.81 11.17
CA GLU A 47 -13.17 3.23 11.01
C GLU A 47 -12.46 3.84 9.79
N GLY A 48 -11.88 3.01 8.91
CA GLY A 48 -11.12 3.48 7.74
C GLY A 48 -9.72 3.99 8.07
N GLY A 49 -9.21 3.66 9.26
CA GLY A 49 -7.81 3.89 9.66
C GLY A 49 -6.90 2.74 9.25
N GLY A 50 -5.60 3.01 9.28
CA GLY A 50 -4.57 2.02 8.97
C GLY A 50 -3.41 2.09 9.94
N SER A 51 -2.83 0.92 10.25
CA SER A 51 -1.63 0.76 11.06
C SER A 51 -0.70 -0.30 10.44
N GLY A 52 0.38 -0.63 11.11
CA GLY A 52 1.41 -1.49 10.57
C GLY A 52 2.48 -0.69 9.83
N LEU A 53 3.63 -1.34 9.59
CA LEU A 53 4.85 -0.67 9.13
C LEU A 53 4.62 0.29 7.95
N TYR A 54 3.95 -0.16 6.90
CA TYR A 54 3.78 0.65 5.69
C TYR A 54 2.82 1.81 5.92
N TYR A 55 1.74 1.58 6.68
CA TYR A 55 0.76 2.62 6.93
C TYR A 55 1.21 3.64 7.98
N GLU A 56 2.09 3.25 8.91
CA GLU A 56 2.73 4.21 9.81
C GLU A 56 3.75 5.10 9.07
N LEU A 57 4.50 4.54 8.12
CA LEU A 57 5.37 5.34 7.24
C LEU A 57 4.56 6.32 6.40
N LEU A 58 3.47 5.85 5.77
CA LEU A 58 2.59 6.71 4.98
C LEU A 58 1.89 7.76 5.84
N GLY A 59 1.41 7.38 7.02
CA GLY A 59 0.74 8.30 7.97
C GLY A 59 1.65 9.44 8.41
N GLU A 60 2.92 9.17 8.70
CA GLU A 60 3.89 10.21 9.06
C GLU A 60 4.19 11.14 7.87
N ALA A 61 4.35 10.60 6.66
CA ALA A 61 4.52 11.40 5.45
C ALA A 61 3.30 12.29 5.19
N ALA A 62 2.09 11.73 5.28
CA ALA A 62 0.83 12.45 5.12
C ALA A 62 0.64 13.55 6.16
N ARG A 63 0.98 13.29 7.43
CA ARG A 63 0.94 14.28 8.52
C ARG A 63 1.83 15.49 8.20
N ARG A 64 3.03 15.27 7.67
CA ARG A 64 3.95 16.36 7.24
C ARG A 64 3.39 17.19 6.08
N LEU A 65 2.63 16.54 5.20
CA LEU A 65 2.03 17.18 4.03
C LEU A 65 0.63 17.76 4.28
N GLY A 66 0.06 17.55 5.48
CA GLY A 66 -1.31 17.96 5.80
C GLY A 66 -2.37 17.17 5.01
N TRP A 67 -2.06 15.91 4.61
CA TRP A 67 -2.98 15.07 3.85
C TRP A 67 -3.86 14.24 4.78
N THR A 68 -5.12 14.08 4.40
CA THR A 68 -6.05 13.17 5.07
C THR A 68 -6.12 11.85 4.30
N LEU A 69 -5.92 10.73 5.01
CA LEU A 69 -5.90 9.38 4.45
C LEU A 69 -7.18 8.65 4.80
N HIS A 70 -7.68 7.87 3.85
CA HIS A 70 -8.73 6.88 4.09
C HIS A 70 -8.27 5.53 3.59
N TYR A 71 -8.21 4.56 4.49
CA TYR A 71 -7.74 3.21 4.18
C TYR A 71 -8.93 2.28 3.95
N GLN A 72 -8.87 1.53 2.86
CA GLN A 72 -9.89 0.54 2.52
C GLN A 72 -9.25 -0.82 2.30
N GLU A 73 -9.69 -1.80 3.11
CA GLU A 73 -9.30 -3.19 2.93
C GLU A 73 -10.13 -3.84 1.82
N VAL A 74 -9.44 -4.44 0.85
CA VAL A 74 -10.04 -5.25 -0.21
C VAL A 74 -9.06 -6.36 -0.62
N PRO A 75 -9.53 -7.47 -1.21
CA PRO A 75 -8.63 -8.48 -1.77
C PRO A 75 -7.64 -7.88 -2.77
N SER A 76 -6.40 -8.40 -2.79
CA SER A 76 -5.30 -7.83 -3.61
C SER A 76 -5.68 -7.62 -5.08
N ALA A 77 -6.34 -8.60 -5.72
CA ALA A 77 -6.75 -8.46 -7.12
C ALA A 77 -7.74 -7.31 -7.33
N ARG A 78 -8.68 -7.11 -6.39
CA ARG A 78 -9.62 -5.99 -6.41
C ARG A 78 -8.92 -4.66 -6.18
N ALA A 79 -7.95 -4.59 -5.26
CA ALA A 79 -7.16 -3.39 -5.02
C ALA A 79 -6.46 -2.91 -6.29
N PHE A 80 -5.80 -3.80 -7.04
CA PHE A 80 -5.19 -3.46 -8.32
C PHE A 80 -6.21 -3.00 -9.35
N ARG A 81 -7.38 -3.62 -9.41
CA ARG A 81 -8.44 -3.18 -10.32
C ARG A 81 -8.96 -1.79 -9.97
N MET A 82 -9.13 -1.47 -8.69
CA MET A 82 -9.52 -0.12 -8.25
C MET A 82 -8.47 0.93 -8.63
N MET A 83 -7.17 0.60 -8.51
CA MET A 83 -6.09 1.47 -8.97
C MET A 83 -6.13 1.70 -10.49
N GLU A 84 -6.37 0.64 -11.26
CA GLU A 84 -6.48 0.70 -12.72
C GLU A 84 -7.64 1.59 -13.18
N LEU A 85 -8.76 1.56 -12.47
CA LEU A 85 -9.97 2.34 -12.78
C LEU A 85 -9.93 3.77 -12.18
N GLY A 86 -8.93 4.12 -11.36
CA GLY A 86 -8.89 5.41 -10.65
C GLY A 86 -9.89 5.51 -9.49
N GLU A 87 -10.43 4.39 -9.04
CA GLU A 87 -11.31 4.30 -7.87
C GLU A 87 -10.54 4.42 -6.55
N ALA A 88 -9.21 4.24 -6.60
CA ALA A 88 -8.28 4.44 -5.51
C ALA A 88 -7.06 5.24 -5.99
N ASP A 89 -6.34 5.85 -5.04
CA ASP A 89 -5.28 6.80 -5.34
C ASP A 89 -3.89 6.23 -5.08
N LEU A 90 -3.73 5.44 -4.02
CA LEU A 90 -2.43 5.00 -3.54
C LEU A 90 -2.46 3.54 -3.04
N MET A 91 -1.37 2.82 -3.29
CA MET A 91 -1.07 1.53 -2.65
C MET A 91 0.36 1.51 -2.09
N MET A 92 0.52 0.77 -1.00
CA MET A 92 1.81 0.49 -0.37
C MET A 92 2.16 -1.00 -0.56
N GLY A 93 3.32 -1.28 -1.16
CA GLY A 93 3.86 -2.64 -1.27
C GLY A 93 3.82 -3.34 -2.62
N PRO A 94 3.22 -2.80 -3.71
CA PRO A 94 3.30 -3.46 -5.01
C PRO A 94 4.73 -3.63 -5.50
N LEU A 95 5.03 -4.82 -6.01
CA LEU A 95 6.23 -5.04 -6.82
C LEU A 95 6.05 -4.42 -8.20
N ARG A 96 7.14 -3.96 -8.77
CA ARG A 96 7.16 -3.36 -10.11
C ARG A 96 7.11 -4.45 -11.18
N THR A 97 6.14 -4.36 -12.09
CA THR A 97 6.05 -5.23 -13.26
C THR A 97 5.61 -4.44 -14.48
N PRO A 98 5.98 -4.84 -15.72
CA PRO A 98 5.56 -4.14 -16.95
C PRO A 98 4.04 -4.04 -17.08
N GLU A 99 3.30 -5.04 -16.63
CA GLU A 99 1.84 -5.03 -16.62
C GLU A 99 1.28 -3.93 -15.72
N ARG A 100 1.81 -3.80 -14.50
CA ARG A 100 1.36 -2.82 -13.52
C ARG A 100 1.78 -1.39 -13.86
N GLU A 101 2.90 -1.21 -14.52
CA GLU A 101 3.37 0.11 -14.98
C GLU A 101 2.39 0.80 -15.94
N ARG A 102 1.50 0.05 -16.58
CA ARG A 102 0.46 0.62 -17.45
C ARG A 102 -0.53 1.50 -16.69
N PHE A 103 -0.82 1.18 -15.44
CA PHE A 103 -1.82 1.90 -14.63
C PHE A 103 -1.29 2.41 -13.29
N LEU A 104 -0.09 2.00 -12.86
CA LEU A 104 0.57 2.49 -11.66
C LEU A 104 1.75 3.40 -12.01
N SER A 105 1.90 4.47 -11.26
CA SER A 105 3.11 5.31 -11.22
C SER A 105 3.93 4.93 -9.99
N TYR A 106 5.16 4.52 -10.23
CA TYR A 106 6.12 4.14 -9.21
C TYR A 106 6.95 5.36 -8.82
N GLY A 107 6.80 5.83 -7.57
CA GLY A 107 7.64 6.87 -6.99
C GLY A 107 9.08 6.39 -6.76
N GLN A 108 9.90 7.28 -6.22
CA GLN A 108 11.30 6.98 -5.90
C GLN A 108 11.45 6.19 -4.60
N VAL A 109 10.37 6.08 -3.81
CA VAL A 109 10.41 5.45 -2.50
C VAL A 109 10.32 3.94 -2.61
N GLN A 110 11.38 3.29 -2.16
CA GLN A 110 11.45 1.85 -1.97
C GLN A 110 11.15 1.50 -0.52
N LEU A 111 10.27 0.54 -0.32
CA LEU A 111 9.93 -0.01 0.99
C LEU A 111 10.92 -1.11 1.39
N PRO A 112 10.99 -1.49 2.68
CA PRO A 112 11.85 -2.57 3.12
C PRO A 112 11.57 -3.88 2.37
N VAL A 113 12.63 -4.51 1.90
CA VAL A 113 12.57 -5.81 1.23
C VAL A 113 12.36 -6.90 2.26
N GLU A 114 11.58 -7.91 1.92
CA GLU A 114 11.36 -9.10 2.72
C GLU A 114 11.36 -10.36 1.85
N ASP A 115 12.14 -11.33 2.27
CA ASP A 115 12.18 -12.65 1.65
C ASP A 115 10.87 -13.40 1.89
N LYS A 116 10.53 -14.33 1.01
CA LYS A 116 9.39 -15.22 1.17
C LYS A 116 9.89 -16.59 1.62
N ALA A 117 9.21 -17.13 2.62
CA ALA A 117 9.48 -18.46 3.15
C ALA A 117 8.47 -19.48 2.62
N PHE A 118 8.88 -20.71 2.56
CA PHE A 118 8.02 -21.86 2.26
C PHE A 118 7.66 -22.58 3.56
N TYR A 119 6.40 -22.95 3.67
CA TYR A 119 5.85 -23.63 4.83
C TYR A 119 5.23 -24.96 4.38
N THR A 120 5.63 -26.06 5.03
CA THR A 120 5.22 -27.43 4.70
C THR A 120 4.74 -28.17 5.94
N ARG A 121 4.14 -29.33 5.77
CA ARG A 121 3.93 -30.26 6.89
C ARG A 121 5.27 -30.78 7.44
N PRO A 122 5.34 -31.15 8.71
CA PRO A 122 6.49 -31.86 9.28
C PRO A 122 6.81 -33.12 8.47
N GLY A 123 8.11 -33.42 8.34
CA GLY A 123 8.57 -34.60 7.60
C GLY A 123 8.59 -34.43 6.07
N ALA A 124 8.14 -33.33 5.51
CA ALA A 124 8.31 -33.04 4.08
C ALA A 124 9.78 -32.86 3.73
N SER A 125 10.16 -33.26 2.51
CA SER A 125 11.52 -33.09 1.99
C SER A 125 11.90 -31.59 2.00
N ALA A 126 13.12 -31.27 2.41
CA ALA A 126 13.60 -29.90 2.50
C ALA A 126 13.58 -29.19 1.14
N VAL A 127 13.23 -27.91 1.16
CA VAL A 127 13.35 -26.99 0.04
C VAL A 127 14.62 -26.18 0.21
N ARG A 128 15.56 -26.32 -0.73
CA ARG A 128 16.86 -25.65 -0.73
C ARG A 128 17.10 -24.83 -1.99
N SER A 129 16.25 -25.01 -3.02
CA SER A 129 16.35 -24.34 -4.31
C SER A 129 14.98 -24.26 -4.99
N LEU A 130 14.91 -23.55 -6.11
CA LEU A 130 13.72 -23.48 -6.95
C LEU A 130 13.35 -24.86 -7.52
N ASP A 131 14.34 -25.67 -7.86
CA ASP A 131 14.11 -26.99 -8.43
C ASP A 131 13.48 -27.98 -7.43
N ASP A 132 13.68 -27.79 -6.14
CA ASP A 132 13.00 -28.60 -5.10
C ASP A 132 11.48 -28.34 -5.02
N LEU A 133 10.99 -27.31 -5.72
CA LEU A 133 9.56 -27.02 -5.82
C LEU A 133 8.86 -27.81 -6.93
N LEU A 134 9.63 -28.44 -7.84
CA LEU A 134 9.08 -29.14 -8.98
C LEU A 134 8.21 -30.33 -8.55
N GLY A 135 7.05 -30.47 -9.19
CA GLY A 135 6.08 -31.51 -8.90
C GLY A 135 5.31 -31.35 -7.59
N ARG A 136 5.54 -30.27 -6.84
CA ARG A 136 4.81 -29.98 -5.60
C ARG A 136 3.74 -28.91 -5.82
N SER A 137 2.60 -29.07 -5.18
CA SER A 137 1.50 -28.11 -5.21
C SER A 137 1.77 -26.94 -4.25
N ILE A 138 1.84 -25.71 -4.78
CA ILE A 138 2.26 -24.53 -4.04
C ILE A 138 1.09 -23.56 -3.91
N ALA A 139 0.63 -23.29 -2.69
CA ALA A 139 -0.36 -22.26 -2.43
C ALA A 139 0.27 -20.86 -2.61
N VAL A 140 -0.34 -20.02 -3.45
CA VAL A 140 0.02 -18.63 -3.70
C VAL A 140 -1.21 -17.75 -3.52
N GLN A 141 -1.06 -16.54 -2.96
CA GLN A 141 -2.20 -15.63 -2.82
C GLN A 141 -2.51 -14.96 -4.16
N ARG A 142 -3.78 -15.00 -4.55
CA ARG A 142 -4.27 -14.37 -5.77
C ARG A 142 -3.91 -12.88 -5.84
N GLY A 143 -3.39 -12.44 -6.98
CA GLY A 143 -2.98 -11.05 -7.21
C GLY A 143 -1.65 -10.66 -6.58
N LYS A 144 -0.96 -11.54 -5.87
CA LYS A 144 0.41 -11.30 -5.38
C LYS A 144 1.45 -11.72 -6.41
N ARG A 145 2.63 -11.13 -6.30
CA ARG A 145 3.84 -11.51 -7.05
C ARG A 145 4.93 -11.89 -6.06
N TYR A 146 5.72 -12.87 -6.43
CA TYR A 146 6.74 -13.46 -5.57
C TYR A 146 8.15 -13.22 -6.09
N GLY A 147 8.31 -12.93 -7.37
CA GLY A 147 9.56 -12.69 -8.08
C GLY A 147 9.54 -13.36 -9.45
N ALA A 148 10.22 -12.72 -10.42
CA ALA A 148 10.12 -13.12 -11.83
C ALA A 148 10.46 -14.62 -12.05
N GLY A 149 11.52 -15.14 -11.41
CA GLY A 149 11.92 -16.55 -11.56
C GLY A 149 10.90 -17.55 -11.02
N PHE A 150 10.14 -17.18 -9.98
CA PHE A 150 9.08 -18.02 -9.44
C PHE A 150 7.74 -17.82 -10.18
N ASP A 151 7.40 -16.59 -10.50
CA ASP A 151 6.08 -16.26 -11.07
C ASP A 151 5.94 -16.75 -12.52
N THR A 152 7.04 -16.81 -13.27
CA THR A 152 7.03 -17.14 -14.71
C THR A 152 7.48 -18.55 -15.06
N ASP A 153 8.00 -19.33 -14.09
CA ASP A 153 8.42 -20.71 -14.37
C ASP A 153 7.19 -21.62 -14.60
N PRO A 154 6.98 -22.14 -15.84
CA PRO A 154 5.81 -22.95 -16.16
C PRO A 154 5.83 -24.34 -15.50
N ARG A 155 6.96 -24.78 -14.97
CA ARG A 155 7.12 -26.08 -14.32
C ARG A 155 6.55 -26.11 -12.90
N LEU A 156 6.28 -24.93 -12.29
CA LEU A 156 5.80 -24.82 -10.93
C LEU A 156 4.27 -24.94 -10.89
N LEU A 157 3.76 -25.81 -10.02
CA LEU A 157 2.33 -26.05 -9.81
C LEU A 157 1.77 -25.08 -8.78
N ARG A 158 1.46 -23.84 -9.21
CA ARG A 158 0.92 -22.79 -8.36
C ARG A 158 -0.60 -22.87 -8.29
N HIS A 159 -1.15 -22.90 -7.06
CA HIS A 159 -2.57 -22.89 -6.77
C HIS A 159 -2.97 -21.59 -6.10
N GLU A 160 -3.75 -20.76 -6.78
CA GLU A 160 -4.22 -19.50 -6.25
C GLU A 160 -5.27 -19.68 -5.15
N VAL A 161 -5.03 -19.05 -4.00
CA VAL A 161 -5.97 -18.99 -2.87
C VAL A 161 -6.33 -17.55 -2.53
N GLY A 162 -7.38 -17.34 -1.72
CA GLY A 162 -7.86 -16.01 -1.37
C GLY A 162 -6.88 -15.21 -0.51
N ASP A 163 -6.29 -15.87 0.49
CA ASP A 163 -5.37 -15.26 1.44
C ASP A 163 -4.37 -16.29 2.00
N TYR A 164 -3.39 -15.80 2.77
CA TYR A 164 -2.32 -16.65 3.32
C TYR A 164 -2.78 -17.53 4.48
N ARG A 165 -3.84 -17.15 5.21
CA ARG A 165 -4.44 -18.01 6.24
C ARG A 165 -4.98 -19.27 5.61
N VAL A 166 -5.77 -19.13 4.56
CA VAL A 166 -6.31 -20.25 3.77
C VAL A 166 -5.18 -21.10 3.18
N ALA A 167 -4.10 -20.44 2.68
CA ALA A 167 -2.93 -21.16 2.15
C ALA A 167 -2.34 -22.11 3.21
N LEU A 168 -2.03 -21.60 4.40
CA LEU A 168 -1.44 -22.37 5.49
C LEU A 168 -2.38 -23.49 5.99
N GLU A 169 -3.67 -23.21 6.11
CA GLU A 169 -4.67 -24.23 6.51
C GLU A 169 -4.79 -25.36 5.47
N MET A 170 -4.74 -25.05 4.17
CA MET A 170 -4.77 -26.08 3.11
C MET A 170 -3.55 -26.98 3.18
N VAL A 171 -2.37 -26.42 3.46
CA VAL A 171 -1.15 -27.19 3.68
C VAL A 171 -1.26 -28.06 4.93
N ALA A 172 -1.72 -27.51 6.05
CA ALA A 172 -1.89 -28.26 7.29
C ALA A 172 -2.84 -29.46 7.13
N ARG A 173 -3.90 -29.31 6.32
CA ARG A 173 -4.88 -30.37 6.01
C ARG A 173 -4.42 -31.32 4.90
N GLY A 174 -3.20 -31.16 4.36
CA GLY A 174 -2.66 -32.01 3.30
C GLY A 174 -3.28 -31.82 1.92
N ARG A 175 -4.00 -30.73 1.70
CA ARG A 175 -4.61 -30.42 0.39
C ARG A 175 -3.61 -29.84 -0.62
N LEU A 176 -2.57 -29.18 -0.13
CA LEU A 176 -1.44 -28.67 -0.88
C LEU A 176 -0.14 -29.04 -0.16
N ASP A 177 0.96 -29.11 -0.88
CA ASP A 177 2.25 -29.54 -0.33
C ASP A 177 2.94 -28.45 0.46
N MET A 178 2.82 -27.21 0.00
CA MET A 178 3.45 -26.05 0.63
C MET A 178 2.70 -24.74 0.37
N ALA A 179 2.99 -23.74 1.19
CA ALA A 179 2.59 -22.35 0.97
C ALA A 179 3.83 -21.46 0.90
N VAL A 180 3.80 -20.43 0.04
CA VAL A 180 4.82 -19.39 -0.03
C VAL A 180 4.22 -18.04 0.35
N LEU A 181 4.86 -17.34 1.30
CA LEU A 181 4.40 -16.03 1.77
C LEU A 181 5.55 -15.23 2.41
N PRO A 182 5.39 -13.91 2.59
CA PRO A 182 6.38 -13.10 3.30
C PRO A 182 6.72 -13.72 4.66
N GLU A 183 8.00 -13.83 4.98
CA GLU A 183 8.48 -14.65 6.10
C GLU A 183 7.89 -14.22 7.44
N ARG A 184 7.91 -12.91 7.75
CA ARG A 184 7.38 -12.39 9.02
C ARG A 184 5.87 -12.61 9.13
N GLN A 185 5.14 -12.44 8.03
CA GLN A 185 3.71 -12.71 8.00
C GLN A 185 3.42 -14.20 8.20
N GLY A 186 4.19 -15.06 7.56
CA GLY A 186 4.06 -16.51 7.73
C GLY A 186 4.32 -16.95 9.17
N ASP A 187 5.39 -16.46 9.78
CA ASP A 187 5.73 -16.77 11.17
C ASP A 187 4.67 -16.25 12.15
N ALA A 188 4.09 -15.05 11.89
CA ALA A 188 3.01 -14.50 12.70
C ALA A 188 1.72 -15.33 12.58
N LEU A 189 1.33 -15.70 11.37
CA LEU A 189 0.14 -16.52 11.13
C LEU A 189 0.28 -17.93 11.70
N LEU A 190 1.46 -18.56 11.63
CA LEU A 190 1.67 -19.86 12.26
C LEU A 190 1.44 -19.82 13.77
N ARG A 191 1.96 -18.78 14.43
CA ARG A 191 1.74 -18.61 15.89
C ARG A 191 0.27 -18.35 16.21
N GLU A 192 -0.38 -17.49 15.44
CA GLU A 192 -1.80 -17.14 15.63
C GLU A 192 -2.72 -18.36 15.45
N LEU A 193 -2.47 -19.15 14.40
CA LEU A 193 -3.30 -20.29 14.04
C LEU A 193 -2.96 -21.58 14.80
N GLY A 194 -1.84 -21.61 15.52
CA GLY A 194 -1.37 -22.81 16.21
C GLY A 194 -1.06 -23.97 15.26
N LEU A 195 -0.69 -23.69 13.99
CA LEU A 195 -0.43 -24.73 13.01
C LEU A 195 0.99 -25.30 13.16
N GLY A 196 1.09 -26.61 13.22
CA GLY A 196 2.35 -27.33 13.32
C GLY A 196 3.09 -27.47 11.98
N LEU A 197 3.16 -26.41 11.18
CA LEU A 197 3.89 -26.43 9.92
C LEU A 197 5.37 -26.11 10.13
N THR A 198 6.22 -26.59 9.23
CA THR A 198 7.66 -26.38 9.23
C THR A 198 8.05 -25.33 8.22
N LYS A 199 8.74 -24.28 8.68
CA LYS A 199 9.37 -23.31 7.80
C LYS A 199 10.61 -23.92 7.14
N GLN A 200 10.66 -23.89 5.82
CA GLN A 200 11.75 -24.49 5.04
C GLN A 200 13.02 -23.63 5.10
N PRO A 201 14.22 -24.21 4.93
CA PRO A 201 15.48 -23.48 5.06
C PRO A 201 15.72 -22.46 3.94
N TRP A 202 15.28 -22.75 2.72
CA TRP A 202 15.48 -21.84 1.59
C TRP A 202 14.43 -20.72 1.58
N ARG A 203 14.85 -19.55 1.11
CA ARG A 203 14.02 -18.36 0.93
C ARG A 203 14.01 -18.00 -0.54
N LEU A 204 12.84 -17.63 -1.02
CA LEU A 204 12.75 -16.91 -2.28
C LEU A 204 13.11 -15.44 -2.01
N PRO A 205 14.19 -14.93 -2.64
CA PRO A 205 14.62 -13.57 -2.40
C PRO A 205 13.52 -12.54 -2.61
N GLY A 206 13.44 -11.56 -1.72
CA GLY A 206 12.48 -10.49 -1.81
C GLY A 206 12.80 -9.55 -2.95
N GLU A 207 11.79 -9.11 -3.68
CA GLU A 207 11.89 -7.96 -4.57
C GLU A 207 11.48 -6.69 -3.86
N VAL A 208 11.93 -5.54 -4.37
CA VAL A 208 11.70 -4.24 -3.76
C VAL A 208 10.23 -3.84 -3.88
N PRO A 209 9.49 -3.69 -2.75
CA PRO A 209 8.15 -3.15 -2.78
C PRO A 209 8.19 -1.63 -2.87
N HIS A 210 7.17 -1.03 -3.46
CA HIS A 210 7.12 0.41 -3.73
C HIS A 210 5.88 1.08 -3.13
N VAL A 211 5.98 2.40 -3.03
CA VAL A 211 4.81 3.28 -2.90
C VAL A 211 4.36 3.65 -4.31
N VAL A 212 3.10 3.41 -4.63
CA VAL A 212 2.59 3.64 -5.99
C VAL A 212 1.30 4.46 -5.95
N MET A 213 1.14 5.31 -6.97
CA MET A 213 -0.11 6.03 -7.22
C MET A 213 -0.78 5.53 -8.49
N ALA A 214 -2.11 5.58 -8.52
CA ALA A 214 -2.87 5.29 -9.73
C ALA A 214 -2.60 6.39 -10.78
N ARG A 215 -2.37 6.01 -12.04
CA ARG A 215 -2.14 7.00 -13.11
C ARG A 215 -3.37 7.87 -13.39
N LEU A 216 -4.57 7.38 -13.09
CA LEU A 216 -5.83 8.12 -13.22
C LEU A 216 -6.19 8.94 -11.96
N SER A 217 -5.38 8.87 -10.89
CA SER A 217 -5.64 9.64 -9.68
C SER A 217 -5.31 11.12 -9.86
N PRO A 218 -6.15 12.04 -9.38
CA PRO A 218 -5.81 13.47 -9.33
C PRO A 218 -4.61 13.76 -8.42
N TRP A 219 -4.29 12.84 -7.49
CA TRP A 219 -3.15 12.96 -6.60
C TRP A 219 -1.81 12.66 -7.28
N LEU A 220 -1.79 12.12 -8.50
CA LEU A 220 -0.56 11.80 -9.21
C LEU A 220 0.36 13.02 -9.36
N THR A 221 -0.20 14.21 -9.56
CA THR A 221 0.57 15.45 -9.66
C THR A 221 1.36 15.79 -8.40
N ARG A 222 0.98 15.20 -7.27
CA ARG A 222 1.60 15.39 -5.95
C ARG A 222 2.55 14.26 -5.54
N GLN A 223 2.84 13.30 -6.42
CA GLN A 223 3.72 12.16 -6.13
C GLN A 223 5.12 12.62 -5.69
N THR A 224 5.66 13.65 -6.34
CA THR A 224 6.97 14.20 -5.98
C THR A 224 6.98 14.81 -4.57
N GLU A 225 5.88 15.39 -4.10
CA GLU A 225 5.78 15.89 -2.72
C GLU A 225 5.86 14.74 -1.72
N LEU A 226 5.17 13.64 -2.00
CA LEU A 226 5.22 12.43 -1.19
C LEU A 226 6.63 11.82 -1.14
N ASP A 227 7.30 11.71 -2.30
CA ASP A 227 8.67 11.22 -2.36
C ASP A 227 9.63 12.07 -1.52
N ARG A 228 9.50 13.40 -1.57
CA ARG A 228 10.30 14.31 -0.75
C ARG A 228 10.01 14.16 0.75
N ALA A 229 8.73 13.97 1.13
CA ALA A 229 8.37 13.75 2.53
C ALA A 229 9.02 12.47 3.08
N PHE A 230 9.01 11.38 2.32
CA PHE A 230 9.70 10.15 2.70
C PHE A 230 11.22 10.32 2.76
N GLN A 231 11.81 11.07 1.82
CA GLN A 231 13.23 11.35 1.86
C GLN A 231 13.61 12.15 3.12
N ALA A 232 12.85 13.20 3.46
CA ALA A 232 13.04 13.95 4.69
C ALA A 232 12.92 13.07 5.95
N MET A 233 12.02 12.07 5.94
CA MET A 233 11.91 11.10 7.03
C MET A 233 13.15 10.19 7.16
N ARG A 234 13.84 9.89 6.07
CA ARG A 234 15.13 9.16 6.11
C ARG A 234 16.23 10.02 6.68
N GLU A 235 16.29 11.28 6.29
CA GLU A 235 17.31 12.25 6.72
C GLU A 235 17.22 12.60 8.20
N ASP A 236 15.99 12.78 8.75
CA ASP A 236 15.78 13.10 10.17
C ASP A 236 15.66 11.87 11.08
N GLY A 237 15.81 10.67 10.53
CA GLY A 237 15.78 9.40 11.25
C GLY A 237 14.39 8.93 11.67
N SER A 238 13.29 9.63 11.35
CA SER A 238 11.93 9.18 11.73
C SER A 238 11.53 7.91 11.00
N TRP A 239 11.97 7.73 9.74
CA TRP A 239 11.83 6.46 9.02
C TRP A 239 12.44 5.31 9.82
N GLN A 240 13.68 5.47 10.29
CA GLN A 240 14.38 4.42 11.03
C GLN A 240 13.72 4.12 12.38
N ARG A 241 13.22 5.14 13.09
CA ARG A 241 12.47 4.94 14.34
C ARG A 241 11.20 4.12 14.12
N ILE A 242 10.49 4.33 13.00
CA ILE A 242 9.32 3.52 12.65
C ILE A 242 9.74 2.08 12.37
N LEU A 243 10.78 1.84 11.55
CA LEU A 243 11.27 0.50 11.25
C LEU A 243 11.66 -0.31 12.49
N GLN A 244 12.24 0.34 13.51
CA GLN A 244 12.69 -0.33 14.74
C GLN A 244 11.54 -0.94 15.53
N ARG A 245 10.32 -0.42 15.43
CA ARG A 245 9.13 -0.99 16.11
C ARG A 245 8.67 -2.32 15.52
N TYR A 246 9.18 -2.68 14.34
CA TYR A 246 8.79 -3.87 13.58
C TYR A 246 9.93 -4.88 13.38
N ARG A 247 11.01 -4.75 14.14
CA ARG A 247 12.17 -5.68 14.16
C ARG A 247 11.97 -6.85 15.11
#